data_624b43f2577fa8389bbce03996bb84b8
#
_entry.id   624b43f2577fa8389bbce03996bb84b8
#
_cell.length_a   1.000
_cell.length_b   1.000
_cell.length_c   1.000
_cell.angle_alpha   90.00
_cell.angle_beta   90.00
_cell.angle_gamma   90.00
#
_symmetry.space_group_name_H-M   'P 1'
#
loop_
_entity.id
_entity.type
_entity.pdbx_description
1 polymer ?
#
loop_
_entity_poly.entity_id
_entity_poly.type
_entity_poly.pdbx_seq_one_letter_code
_entity_poly.pdbx_strand_id
1 'polypeptide(L)'
;MAIISFTNYKRGQTTGCMSAVMRYTMQDKKTEFEGQQLVTGINCQPESVYADFMTTKRLYHKTDGVLFYHMVQSFPKGEAVDPVTAHAAALKLAEYYEGYEVLVCTHTDREHIHSHLSLIHISE
;
A
#
# COMPACT_ATOMS: atom_id res chain seq x y z
N MET A 1 -12.73 -11.36 -10.70
CA MET A 1 -11.63 -12.01 -9.94
C MET A 1 -10.47 -11.06 -9.75
N ALA A 2 -9.99 -10.91 -8.54
CA ALA A 2 -8.86 -10.04 -8.26
C ALA A 2 -7.55 -10.66 -8.71
N ILE A 3 -6.64 -9.83 -9.22
CA ILE A 3 -5.30 -10.24 -9.63
C ILE A 3 -4.31 -9.53 -8.72
N ILE A 4 -3.38 -10.28 -8.14
CA ILE A 4 -2.38 -9.74 -7.21
C ILE A 4 -1.01 -9.85 -7.84
N SER A 5 -0.25 -8.75 -7.84
CA SER A 5 1.11 -8.75 -8.35
C SER A 5 2.03 -7.97 -7.42
N PHE A 6 3.29 -8.41 -7.33
CA PHE A 6 4.32 -7.70 -6.59
C PHE A 6 5.15 -6.86 -7.55
N THR A 7 5.46 -5.64 -7.14
CA THR A 7 6.33 -4.77 -7.93
C THR A 7 7.79 -5.19 -7.74
N ASN A 8 8.51 -5.36 -8.84
CA ASN A 8 9.92 -5.73 -8.80
C ASN A 8 10.77 -4.48 -9.01
N TYR A 9 11.58 -4.14 -8.02
CA TYR A 9 12.49 -2.99 -8.09
C TYR A 9 13.87 -3.47 -8.54
N LYS A 10 14.07 -3.53 -9.84
CA LYS A 10 15.30 -4.10 -10.47
C LYS A 10 16.60 -3.41 -10.05
N ARG A 11 16.53 -2.14 -9.69
CA ARG A 11 17.71 -1.35 -9.29
C ARG A 11 17.88 -1.24 -7.79
N GLY A 12 17.14 -2.05 -7.04
CA GLY A 12 17.11 -1.94 -5.59
C GLY A 12 16.21 -0.81 -5.13
N GLN A 13 16.21 -0.56 -3.84
CA GLN A 13 15.34 0.43 -3.22
C GLN A 13 16.14 1.41 -2.39
N THR A 14 15.64 2.64 -2.32
CA THR A 14 16.18 3.67 -1.42
C THR A 14 15.05 4.19 -0.54
N THR A 15 15.41 4.87 0.54
CA THR A 15 14.39 5.50 1.40
C THR A 15 13.63 6.58 0.63
N GLY A 16 14.29 7.26 -0.31
CA GLY A 16 13.63 8.22 -1.18
C GLY A 16 12.61 7.57 -2.11
N CYS A 17 12.93 6.38 -2.64
CA CYS A 17 11.99 5.60 -3.45
C CYS A 17 10.76 5.23 -2.63
N MET A 18 10.94 4.74 -1.41
CA MET A 18 9.84 4.38 -0.53
C MET A 18 8.94 5.58 -0.25
N SER A 19 9.54 6.72 0.08
CA SER A 19 8.78 7.95 0.32
C SER A 19 8.00 8.38 -0.92
N ALA A 20 8.62 8.30 -2.10
CA ALA A 20 7.97 8.68 -3.36
C ALA A 20 6.78 7.77 -3.67
N VAL A 21 6.92 6.47 -3.47
CA VAL A 21 5.83 5.50 -3.69
C VAL A 21 4.66 5.81 -2.74
N MET A 22 4.94 6.07 -1.48
CA MET A 22 3.91 6.41 -0.51
C MET A 22 3.15 7.68 -0.90
N ARG A 23 3.89 8.74 -1.27
CA ARG A 23 3.25 9.99 -1.70
C ARG A 23 2.39 9.80 -2.94
N TYR A 24 2.88 9.03 -3.90
CA TYR A 24 2.14 8.75 -5.13
C TYR A 24 0.84 7.99 -4.83
N THR A 25 0.93 6.94 -4.05
CA THR A 25 -0.23 6.07 -3.79
C THR A 25 -1.28 6.73 -2.91
N MET A 26 -0.89 7.70 -2.09
CA MET A 26 -1.82 8.40 -1.19
C MET A 26 -2.42 9.68 -1.78
N GLN A 27 -2.13 10.02 -3.05
CA GLN A 27 -2.65 11.27 -3.63
C GLN A 27 -4.17 11.36 -3.50
N ASP A 28 -4.65 12.50 -3.01
CA ASP A 28 -6.08 12.72 -2.76
C ASP A 28 -6.94 12.44 -3.98
N LYS A 29 -6.55 12.97 -5.14
CA LYS A 29 -7.31 12.81 -6.37
C LYS A 29 -7.38 11.37 -6.86
N LYS A 30 -6.47 10.50 -6.41
CA LYS A 30 -6.46 9.09 -6.80
C LYS A 30 -7.26 8.22 -5.84
N THR A 31 -7.40 8.64 -4.60
CA THR A 31 -7.98 7.83 -3.53
C THR A 31 -9.35 8.31 -3.05
N GLU A 32 -9.82 9.43 -3.57
CA GLU A 32 -11.11 9.98 -3.16
C GLU A 32 -12.29 9.22 -3.77
N PHE A 33 -13.30 8.95 -2.95
CA PHE A 33 -14.57 8.41 -3.42
C PHE A 33 -15.69 8.90 -2.51
N GLU A 34 -16.61 9.66 -3.11
CA GLU A 34 -17.80 10.20 -2.40
C GLU A 34 -17.45 10.92 -1.10
N GLY A 35 -16.43 11.78 -1.18
CA GLY A 35 -16.03 12.62 -0.04
C GLY A 35 -15.14 11.95 0.99
N GLN A 36 -14.77 10.68 0.79
CA GLN A 36 -13.84 10.00 1.69
C GLN A 36 -12.60 9.55 0.94
N GLN A 37 -11.52 9.40 1.67
CA GLN A 37 -10.28 8.90 1.11
C GLN A 37 -10.10 7.42 1.43
N LEU A 38 -9.84 6.62 0.41
CA LEU A 38 -9.64 5.19 0.57
C LEU A 38 -8.17 4.89 0.85
N VAL A 39 -7.72 5.34 2.02
CA VAL A 39 -6.36 5.16 2.51
C VAL A 39 -6.46 4.66 3.94
N THR A 40 -5.86 3.51 4.23
CA THR A 40 -5.89 2.90 5.56
C THR A 40 -4.50 2.43 5.96
N GLY A 41 -4.10 2.70 7.20
CA GLY A 41 -2.88 2.16 7.77
C GLY A 41 -3.20 1.02 8.72
N ILE A 42 -2.44 -0.06 8.62
CA ILE A 42 -2.53 -1.19 9.56
C ILE A 42 -1.21 -1.22 10.32
N ASN A 43 -1.29 -1.07 11.63
CA ASN A 43 -0.13 -0.93 12.53
C ASN A 43 0.72 0.31 12.20
N CYS A 44 0.16 1.26 11.45
CA CYS A 44 0.78 2.54 11.11
C CYS A 44 -0.31 3.54 10.83
N GLN A 45 0.04 4.83 10.78
CA GLN A 45 -0.91 5.90 10.50
C GLN A 45 -0.60 6.49 9.12
N PRO A 46 -1.59 6.67 8.24
CA PRO A 46 -1.34 7.25 6.92
C PRO A 46 -0.64 8.61 7.00
N GLU A 47 -0.98 9.43 7.98
CA GLU A 47 -0.44 10.77 8.14
C GLU A 47 1.06 10.78 8.43
N SER A 48 1.59 9.69 8.97
CA SER A 48 3.00 9.58 9.36
C SER A 48 3.63 8.29 8.85
N VAL A 49 3.06 7.68 7.81
CA VAL A 49 3.45 6.33 7.38
C VAL A 49 4.93 6.19 7.08
N TYR A 50 5.53 7.18 6.41
CA TYR A 50 6.95 7.12 6.10
C TYR A 50 7.78 7.12 7.40
N ALA A 51 7.45 8.01 8.31
CA ALA A 51 8.13 8.10 9.60
C ALA A 51 7.92 6.82 10.42
N ASP A 52 6.70 6.25 10.38
CA ASP A 52 6.38 5.02 11.08
C ASP A 52 7.23 3.85 10.54
N PHE A 53 7.29 3.71 9.21
CA PHE A 53 8.10 2.67 8.57
C PHE A 53 9.59 2.85 8.92
N MET A 54 10.09 4.06 8.84
CA MET A 54 11.51 4.33 9.14
C MET A 54 11.83 4.07 10.61
N THR A 55 10.92 4.40 11.52
CA THR A 55 11.10 4.13 12.94
C THR A 55 11.22 2.63 13.19
N THR A 56 10.33 1.84 12.60
CA THR A 56 10.36 0.38 12.72
C THR A 56 11.66 -0.19 12.14
N LYS A 57 12.07 0.29 10.96
CA LYS A 57 13.27 -0.19 10.30
C LYS A 57 14.52 0.11 11.12
N ARG A 58 14.59 1.29 11.73
CA ARG A 58 15.71 1.64 12.59
C ARG A 58 15.73 0.80 13.85
N LEU A 59 14.56 0.56 14.44
CA LEU A 59 14.45 -0.25 15.65
C LEU A 59 14.97 -1.66 15.43
N TYR A 60 14.72 -2.24 14.26
CA TYR A 60 15.15 -3.61 13.93
C TYR A 60 16.37 -3.65 13.00
N HIS A 61 17.06 -2.51 12.83
CA HIS A 61 18.30 -2.40 12.05
C HIS A 61 18.15 -2.87 10.60
N LYS A 62 17.02 -2.54 9.96
CA LYS A 62 16.74 -2.95 8.57
C LYS A 62 16.68 -1.74 7.65
N THR A 63 17.79 -1.01 7.58
CA THR A 63 17.86 0.23 6.80
C THR A 63 18.52 0.06 5.43
N ASP A 64 18.85 -1.17 5.05
CA ASP A 64 19.42 -1.47 3.72
C ASP A 64 18.73 -2.69 3.11
N GLY A 65 19.13 -3.06 1.90
CA GLY A 65 18.53 -4.18 1.18
C GLY A 65 17.10 -3.88 0.75
N VAL A 66 16.21 -4.85 0.93
CA VAL A 66 14.79 -4.67 0.62
C VAL A 66 14.16 -3.82 1.72
N LEU A 67 13.74 -2.61 1.38
CA LEU A 67 13.20 -1.68 2.35
C LEU A 67 11.71 -1.85 2.58
N PHE A 68 10.98 -2.22 1.53
CA PHE A 68 9.54 -2.45 1.63
C PHE A 68 9.08 -3.34 0.47
N TYR A 69 7.90 -3.93 0.65
CA TYR A 69 7.26 -4.70 -0.42
C TYR A 69 6.07 -3.90 -0.93
N HIS A 70 5.83 -3.97 -2.22
CA HIS A 70 4.70 -3.27 -2.83
C HIS A 70 3.88 -4.26 -3.63
N MET A 71 2.60 -4.40 -3.26
CA MET A 71 1.65 -5.25 -3.98
C MET A 71 0.59 -4.38 -4.63
N VAL A 72 0.07 -4.86 -5.75
CA VAL A 72 -1.10 -4.25 -6.39
C VAL A 72 -2.16 -5.34 -6.50
N GLN A 73 -3.36 -5.05 -5.98
CA GLN A 73 -4.54 -5.88 -6.19
C GLN A 73 -5.44 -5.15 -7.18
N SER A 74 -5.74 -5.78 -8.30
CA SER A 74 -6.55 -5.15 -9.34
C SER A 74 -7.70 -6.06 -9.75
N PHE A 75 -8.75 -5.45 -10.30
CA PHE A 75 -9.90 -6.17 -10.80
C PHE A 75 -9.96 -5.99 -12.31
N PRO A 76 -10.29 -7.04 -13.08
CA PRO A 76 -10.32 -6.96 -14.53
C PRO A 76 -11.32 -5.92 -15.04
N LYS A 77 -11.02 -5.31 -16.18
CA LYS A 77 -11.91 -4.40 -16.86
C LYS A 77 -13.23 -5.10 -17.15
N GLY A 78 -14.32 -4.44 -16.84
CA GLY A 78 -15.67 -5.00 -17.04
C GLY A 78 -16.22 -5.71 -15.83
N GLU A 79 -15.41 -5.98 -14.82
CA GLU A 79 -15.89 -6.50 -13.54
C GLU A 79 -16.42 -5.33 -12.72
N ALA A 80 -17.68 -5.39 -12.35
CA ALA A 80 -18.33 -4.28 -11.64
C ALA A 80 -17.99 -4.32 -10.17
N VAL A 81 -16.90 -3.65 -9.79
CA VAL A 81 -16.45 -3.55 -8.40
C VAL A 81 -16.49 -2.10 -7.98
N ASP A 82 -17.22 -1.81 -6.93
CA ASP A 82 -17.28 -0.47 -6.38
C ASP A 82 -16.01 -0.21 -5.55
N PRO A 83 -15.53 1.06 -5.52
CA PRO A 83 -14.26 1.37 -4.83
C PRO A 83 -14.23 1.00 -3.35
N VAL A 84 -15.34 1.13 -2.64
CA VAL A 84 -15.40 0.78 -1.22
C VAL A 84 -15.24 -0.72 -1.03
N THR A 85 -15.89 -1.51 -1.89
CA THR A 85 -15.75 -2.97 -1.88
C THR A 85 -14.33 -3.39 -2.23
N ALA A 86 -13.73 -2.73 -3.21
CA ALA A 86 -12.34 -3.00 -3.59
C ALA A 86 -11.38 -2.70 -2.43
N HIS A 87 -11.62 -1.60 -1.72
CA HIS A 87 -10.79 -1.23 -0.56
C HIS A 87 -10.94 -2.27 0.56
N ALA A 88 -12.18 -2.70 0.82
CA ALA A 88 -12.44 -3.75 1.82
C ALA A 88 -11.73 -5.06 1.45
N ALA A 89 -11.71 -5.41 0.15
CA ALA A 89 -11.00 -6.61 -0.31
C ALA A 89 -9.49 -6.48 -0.08
N ALA A 90 -8.92 -5.28 -0.29
CA ALA A 90 -7.51 -5.03 -0.04
C ALA A 90 -7.20 -5.13 1.46
N LEU A 91 -8.08 -4.65 2.32
CA LEU A 91 -7.91 -4.79 3.77
C LEU A 91 -7.93 -6.26 4.19
N LYS A 92 -8.78 -7.07 3.56
CA LYS A 92 -8.79 -8.51 3.81
C LYS A 92 -7.50 -9.18 3.37
N LEU A 93 -6.97 -8.78 2.21
CA LEU A 93 -5.68 -9.29 1.75
C LEU A 93 -4.58 -8.94 2.76
N ALA A 94 -4.61 -7.75 3.31
CA ALA A 94 -3.63 -7.31 4.29
C ALA A 94 -3.67 -8.16 5.57
N GLU A 95 -4.80 -8.78 5.90
CA GLU A 95 -4.92 -9.65 7.08
C GLU A 95 -4.00 -10.87 7.02
N TYR A 96 -3.59 -11.29 5.82
CA TYR A 96 -2.64 -12.40 5.66
C TYR A 96 -1.22 -12.01 6.08
N TYR A 97 -0.98 -10.71 6.29
CA TYR A 97 0.34 -10.19 6.63
C TYR A 97 0.38 -9.72 8.08
N GLU A 98 0.01 -10.63 8.97
CA GLU A 98 0.07 -10.38 10.41
C GLU A 98 1.52 -10.09 10.81
N GLY A 99 1.72 -9.09 11.66
CA GLY A 99 3.07 -8.70 12.05
C GLY A 99 3.74 -7.74 11.08
N TYR A 100 2.96 -7.14 10.16
CA TYR A 100 3.47 -6.14 9.22
C TYR A 100 2.82 -4.79 9.50
N GLU A 101 3.53 -3.72 9.14
CA GLU A 101 2.90 -2.42 8.94
C GLU A 101 2.50 -2.36 7.47
N VAL A 102 1.25 -2.00 7.21
CA VAL A 102 0.73 -1.99 5.84
C VAL A 102 0.00 -0.69 5.56
N LEU A 103 0.37 -0.03 4.47
CA LEU A 103 -0.36 1.10 3.94
C LEU A 103 -1.20 0.61 2.77
N VAL A 104 -2.52 0.79 2.84
CA VAL A 104 -3.45 0.35 1.80
C VAL A 104 -4.10 1.58 1.16
N CYS A 105 -3.90 1.75 -0.14
CA CYS A 105 -4.46 2.89 -0.90
C CYS A 105 -5.20 2.36 -2.10
N THR A 106 -6.50 2.67 -2.22
CA THR A 106 -7.31 2.25 -3.36
C THR A 106 -7.47 3.42 -4.32
N HIS A 107 -7.07 3.22 -5.57
CA HIS A 107 -7.14 4.22 -6.62
C HIS A 107 -8.45 4.13 -7.36
N THR A 108 -9.13 5.27 -7.49
CA THR A 108 -10.46 5.37 -8.06
C THR A 108 -10.51 6.21 -9.35
N ASP A 109 -9.36 6.73 -9.77
CA ASP A 109 -9.27 7.69 -10.88
C ASP A 109 -9.16 7.03 -12.26
N ARG A 110 -9.28 5.71 -12.35
CA ARG A 110 -9.18 4.96 -13.59
C ARG A 110 -10.34 3.98 -13.73
N GLU A 111 -10.55 3.47 -14.95
CA GLU A 111 -11.57 2.46 -15.22
C GLU A 111 -11.36 1.19 -14.39
N HIS A 112 -10.11 0.85 -14.15
CA HIS A 112 -9.77 -0.32 -13.33
C HIS A 112 -9.53 0.13 -11.90
N ILE A 113 -10.37 -0.32 -11.00
CA ILE A 113 -10.14 -0.08 -9.59
C ILE A 113 -8.98 -0.97 -9.16
N HIS A 114 -7.99 -0.37 -8.52
CA HIS A 114 -6.86 -1.14 -8.02
C HIS A 114 -6.38 -0.57 -6.70
N SER A 115 -5.82 -1.44 -5.87
CA SER A 115 -5.31 -1.06 -4.56
C SER A 115 -3.82 -1.33 -4.48
N HIS A 116 -3.10 -0.39 -3.88
CA HIS A 116 -1.67 -0.51 -3.61
C HIS A 116 -1.49 -0.82 -2.13
N LEU A 117 -0.69 -1.84 -1.85
CA LEU A 117 -0.33 -2.20 -0.48
C LEU A 117 1.18 -2.10 -0.34
N SER A 118 1.64 -1.24 0.57
CA SER A 118 3.05 -1.10 0.88
C SER A 118 3.29 -1.69 2.26
N LEU A 119 4.22 -2.64 2.37
CA LEU A 119 4.39 -3.45 3.57
C LEU A 119 5.83 -3.45 4.05
N ILE A 120 5.98 -3.40 5.38
CA ILE A 120 7.25 -3.75 6.01
C ILE A 120 6.98 -4.71 7.18
N HIS A 121 7.92 -5.60 7.43
CA HIS A 121 7.83 -6.53 8.55
C HIS A 121 8.20 -5.82 9.86
N ILE A 122 7.48 -6.10 10.95
CA ILE A 122 7.70 -5.42 12.22
C ILE A 122 8.76 -6.12 13.08
N SER A 123 9.25 -7.29 12.69
CA SER A 123 10.24 -8.04 13.45
C SER A 123 11.52 -8.24 12.67
N GLU A 124 12.52 -8.75 13.35
CA GLU A 124 13.80 -9.12 12.74
C GLU A 124 13.68 -10.28 11.75
#